data_b401d7388eb2cb212d4dc9684c25f07a
#
_entry.id   b401d7388eb2cb212d4dc9684c25f07a
#
_cell.length_a   1.000
_cell.length_b   1.000
_cell.length_c   1.000
_cell.angle_alpha   90.00
_cell.angle_beta   90.00
_cell.angle_gamma   90.00
#
_symmetry.space_group_name_H-M   'P 1'
#
loop_
_entity.id
_entity.type
_entity.pdbx_description
1 polymer ?
#
loop_
_entity_poly.entity_id
_entity_poly.type
_entity_poly.pdbx_seq_one_letter_code
_entity_poly.pdbx_strand_id
1 'polypeptide(L)'
;MVITGVADRLADRIKALVYLDAFVPDDGESLMALLRKAVEPPVAEQFIDGFRGAALENNCGMMHPLTAEMLHVSPANREWVNRRCVPQALATFEMPVFLSGKIENVKRRTYILADGWDPSPFRYFARKYTGAPGWDVIKLPSGHDVMVDMPDELAAALAKVS
;
A
#
# COMPACT_ATOMS: atom_id res chain seq x y z
N MET A 1 5.54 3.24 -0.56
CA MET A 1 6.38 4.33 -1.13
C MET A 1 7.30 4.95 -0.07
N VAL A 2 6.79 5.79 0.84
CA VAL A 2 7.61 6.56 1.80
C VAL A 2 8.50 5.67 2.67
N ILE A 3 7.94 4.64 3.30
CA ILE A 3 8.72 3.75 4.19
C ILE A 3 9.85 3.02 3.46
N THR A 4 9.69 2.71 2.17
CA THR A 4 10.74 2.11 1.34
C THR A 4 11.93 3.05 1.18
N GLY A 5 11.66 4.32 0.84
CA GLY A 5 12.72 5.34 0.74
C GLY A 5 13.40 5.66 2.08
N VAL A 6 12.64 5.64 3.18
CA VAL A 6 13.20 5.77 4.53
C VAL A 6 14.08 4.56 4.87
N ALA A 7 13.62 3.34 4.58
CA ALA A 7 14.36 2.12 4.84
C ALA A 7 15.65 2.04 4.04
N ASP A 8 15.65 2.51 2.79
CA ASP A 8 16.86 2.58 1.98
C ASP A 8 17.91 3.54 2.56
N ARG A 9 17.47 4.69 3.09
CA ARG A 9 18.37 5.70 3.67
C ARG A 9 18.88 5.33 5.06
N LEU A 10 18.11 4.58 5.84
CA LEU A 10 18.37 4.28 7.24
C LEU A 10 18.44 2.77 7.52
N ALA A 11 18.83 1.97 6.53
CA ALA A 11 18.80 0.51 6.60
C ALA A 11 19.48 -0.06 7.86
N ASP A 12 20.60 0.53 8.26
CA ASP A 12 21.37 0.10 9.44
C ASP A 12 20.66 0.32 10.78
N ARG A 13 19.58 1.13 10.78
CA ARG A 13 18.78 1.45 11.96
C ARG A 13 17.48 0.67 12.02
N ILE A 14 17.16 -0.12 10.99
CA ILE A 14 15.89 -0.82 10.85
C ILE A 14 16.11 -2.31 11.04
N LYS A 15 15.49 -2.87 12.07
CA LYS A 15 15.56 -4.31 12.35
C LYS A 15 14.63 -5.11 11.45
N ALA A 16 13.43 -4.59 11.20
CA ALA A 16 12.41 -5.22 10.39
C ALA A 16 11.57 -4.17 9.67
N LEU A 17 11.04 -4.51 8.50
CA LEU A 17 10.18 -3.66 7.69
C LEU A 17 8.88 -4.39 7.39
N VAL A 18 7.75 -3.77 7.71
CA VAL A 18 6.43 -4.34 7.47
C VAL A 18 5.68 -3.50 6.45
N TYR A 19 5.16 -4.17 5.43
CA TYR A 19 4.24 -3.60 4.45
C TYR A 19 2.84 -4.15 4.72
N LEU A 20 1.94 -3.29 5.16
CA LEU A 20 0.55 -3.64 5.40
C LEU A 20 -0.27 -3.20 4.19
N ASP A 21 -0.74 -4.16 3.42
CA ASP A 21 -1.59 -4.00 2.24
C ASP A 21 -1.15 -2.79 1.39
N ALA A 22 0.12 -2.81 0.95
CA ALA A 22 0.82 -1.64 0.46
C ALA A 22 1.58 -1.90 -0.84
N PHE A 23 1.79 -0.83 -1.62
CA PHE A 23 2.72 -0.84 -2.75
C PHE A 23 4.17 -0.91 -2.26
N VAL A 24 4.96 -1.78 -2.88
CA VAL A 24 6.39 -1.95 -2.62
C VAL A 24 7.17 -1.60 -3.89
N PRO A 25 7.75 -0.40 -3.96
CA PRO A 25 8.46 0.04 -5.15
C PRO A 25 9.86 -0.57 -5.25
N ASP A 26 10.27 -0.86 -6.46
CA ASP A 26 11.66 -0.97 -6.87
C ASP A 26 12.22 0.43 -7.21
N ASP A 27 13.53 0.56 -7.50
CA ASP A 27 14.15 1.85 -7.82
C ASP A 27 13.50 2.53 -9.04
N GLY A 28 13.22 3.82 -8.94
CA GLY A 28 12.64 4.63 -10.00
C GLY A 28 11.12 4.43 -10.19
N GLU A 29 10.44 3.68 -9.34
CA GLU A 29 9.01 3.43 -9.49
C GLU A 29 8.13 4.42 -8.73
N SER A 30 7.05 4.83 -9.40
CA SER A 30 5.93 5.56 -8.80
C SER A 30 4.77 4.61 -8.46
N LEU A 31 3.81 5.09 -7.67
CA LEU A 31 2.60 4.31 -7.37
C LEU A 31 1.85 3.95 -8.66
N MET A 32 1.76 4.88 -9.62
CA MET A 32 1.10 4.60 -10.90
C MET A 32 1.83 3.54 -11.73
N ALA A 33 3.17 3.50 -11.68
CA ALA A 33 3.94 2.43 -12.32
C ALA A 33 3.67 1.07 -11.68
N LEU A 34 3.54 1.04 -10.34
CA LEU A 34 3.23 -0.18 -9.59
C LEU A 34 1.79 -0.65 -9.84
N LEU A 35 0.85 0.27 -9.99
CA LEU A 35 -0.54 -0.06 -10.32
C LEU A 35 -0.60 -0.77 -11.68
N ARG A 36 0.13 -0.28 -12.69
CA ARG A 36 0.24 -0.93 -14.01
C ARG A 36 0.85 -2.33 -13.97
N LYS A 37 1.70 -2.61 -12.98
CA LYS A 37 2.27 -3.96 -12.78
C LYS A 37 1.32 -4.89 -12.04
N ALA A 38 0.52 -4.36 -11.14
CA ALA A 38 -0.29 -5.13 -10.21
C ALA A 38 -1.69 -5.45 -10.74
N VAL A 39 -2.17 -4.67 -11.71
CA VAL A 39 -3.53 -4.75 -12.25
C VAL A 39 -3.48 -4.84 -13.77
N GLU A 40 -4.44 -5.55 -14.37
CA GLU A 40 -4.57 -5.67 -15.83
C GLU A 40 -4.62 -4.30 -16.51
N PRO A 41 -3.92 -4.12 -17.66
CA PRO A 41 -3.73 -2.80 -18.28
C PRO A 41 -5.00 -1.96 -18.43
N PRO A 42 -6.14 -2.47 -18.95
CA PRO A 42 -7.33 -1.63 -19.10
C PRO A 42 -7.86 -1.08 -17.78
N VAL A 43 -7.80 -1.89 -16.71
CA VAL A 43 -8.28 -1.50 -15.39
C VAL A 43 -7.29 -0.54 -14.71
N ALA A 44 -5.99 -0.79 -14.86
CA ALA A 44 -4.96 0.09 -14.33
C ALA A 44 -5.07 1.50 -14.93
N GLU A 45 -5.23 1.63 -16.25
CA GLU A 45 -5.37 2.94 -16.90
C GLU A 45 -6.68 3.64 -16.49
N GLN A 46 -7.79 2.91 -16.31
CA GLN A 46 -9.03 3.49 -15.79
C GLN A 46 -8.84 4.13 -14.41
N PHE A 47 -8.12 3.46 -13.50
CA PHE A 47 -7.79 4.04 -12.19
C PHE A 47 -6.90 5.28 -12.32
N ILE A 48 -5.86 5.22 -13.15
CA ILE A 48 -4.92 6.33 -13.36
C ILE A 48 -5.62 7.54 -13.96
N ASP A 49 -6.45 7.33 -14.97
CA ASP A 49 -7.23 8.39 -15.62
C ASP A 49 -8.28 8.97 -14.65
N GLY A 50 -8.89 8.13 -13.81
CA GLY A 50 -9.79 8.58 -12.75
C GLY A 50 -9.09 9.48 -11.73
N PHE A 51 -7.89 9.11 -11.27
CA PHE A 51 -7.09 9.94 -10.36
C PHE A 51 -6.68 11.28 -10.99
N ARG A 52 -6.26 11.26 -12.25
CA ARG A 52 -5.91 12.47 -13.00
C ARG A 52 -7.12 13.36 -13.25
N GLY A 53 -8.25 12.78 -13.66
CA GLY A 53 -9.51 13.49 -13.85
C GLY A 53 -9.97 14.18 -12.59
N ALA A 54 -10.01 13.48 -11.45
CA ALA A 54 -10.39 14.06 -10.17
C ALA A 54 -9.46 15.21 -9.73
N ALA A 55 -8.16 15.11 -10.00
CA ALA A 55 -7.21 16.16 -9.67
C ALA A 55 -7.37 17.41 -10.57
N LEU A 56 -7.78 17.23 -11.84
CA LEU A 56 -8.07 18.31 -12.76
C LEU A 56 -9.38 19.04 -12.44
N GLU A 57 -10.45 18.30 -12.12
CA GLU A 57 -11.76 18.85 -11.78
C GLU A 57 -11.69 19.82 -10.59
N ASN A 58 -10.87 19.50 -9.59
CA ASN A 58 -10.70 20.35 -8.41
C ASN A 58 -9.73 21.52 -8.62
N ASN A 59 -9.12 21.64 -9.79
CA ASN A 59 -8.17 22.71 -10.18
C ASN A 59 -7.03 22.98 -9.18
N CYS A 60 -6.75 22.03 -8.29
CA CYS A 60 -5.73 22.12 -7.23
C CYS A 60 -4.78 20.93 -7.20
N GLY A 61 -4.91 19.98 -8.15
CA GLY A 61 -4.07 18.78 -8.21
C GLY A 61 -4.30 17.79 -7.08
N MET A 62 -5.45 17.88 -6.39
CA MET A 62 -5.81 17.01 -5.28
C MET A 62 -6.82 15.97 -5.72
N MET A 63 -6.65 14.74 -5.30
CA MET A 63 -7.59 13.63 -5.50
C MET A 63 -8.46 13.46 -4.27
N HIS A 64 -9.75 13.15 -4.47
CA HIS A 64 -10.59 12.69 -3.37
C HIS A 64 -10.15 11.32 -2.88
N PRO A 65 -10.27 11.02 -1.57
CA PRO A 65 -9.98 9.70 -1.05
C PRO A 65 -10.93 8.65 -1.65
N LEU A 66 -10.45 7.42 -1.80
CA LEU A 66 -11.33 6.28 -2.03
C LEU A 66 -12.26 6.12 -0.82
N THR A 67 -13.52 5.75 -1.07
CA THR A 67 -14.46 5.57 0.02
C THR A 67 -14.18 4.29 0.80
N ALA A 68 -14.58 4.25 2.06
CA ALA A 68 -14.45 3.08 2.91
C ALA A 68 -15.18 1.84 2.34
N GLU A 69 -16.26 2.07 1.57
CA GLU A 69 -16.98 1.03 0.83
C GLU A 69 -16.10 0.40 -0.25
N MET A 70 -15.40 1.22 -1.04
CA MET A 70 -14.49 0.77 -2.10
C MET A 70 -13.28 0.01 -1.53
N LEU A 71 -12.87 0.34 -0.32
CA LEU A 71 -11.78 -0.31 0.41
C LEU A 71 -12.24 -1.54 1.20
N HIS A 72 -13.51 -1.94 1.09
CA HIS A 72 -14.14 -3.05 1.81
C HIS A 72 -14.03 -2.94 3.34
N VAL A 73 -14.00 -1.73 3.88
CA VAL A 73 -14.08 -1.51 5.32
C VAL A 73 -15.42 -2.02 5.84
N SER A 74 -15.43 -2.61 7.04
CA SER A 74 -16.65 -3.14 7.67
C SER A 74 -17.73 -2.05 7.80
N PRO A 75 -19.01 -2.38 7.60
CA PRO A 75 -20.08 -1.39 7.63
C PRO A 75 -20.10 -0.53 8.90
N ALA A 76 -19.76 -1.10 10.04
CA ALA A 76 -19.72 -0.40 11.32
C ALA A 76 -18.69 0.74 11.37
N ASN A 77 -17.63 0.66 10.57
CA ASN A 77 -16.50 1.59 10.60
C ASN A 77 -16.49 2.60 9.45
N ARG A 78 -17.32 2.41 8.40
CA ARG A 78 -17.28 3.20 7.16
C ARG A 78 -17.46 4.70 7.39
N GLU A 79 -18.45 5.10 8.17
CA GLU A 79 -18.70 6.51 8.48
C GLU A 79 -17.49 7.14 9.18
N TRP A 80 -16.90 6.41 10.13
CA TRP A 80 -15.74 6.87 10.86
C TRP A 80 -14.53 7.06 9.94
N VAL A 81 -14.25 6.12 9.01
CA VAL A 81 -13.16 6.21 8.03
C VAL A 81 -13.41 7.35 7.06
N ASN A 82 -14.58 7.39 6.39
CA ASN A 82 -14.90 8.40 5.39
C ASN A 82 -14.76 9.83 5.93
N ARG A 83 -15.17 10.06 7.19
CA ARG A 83 -15.08 11.38 7.83
C ARG A 83 -13.64 11.82 8.12
N ARG A 84 -12.69 10.89 8.19
CA ARG A 84 -11.28 11.17 8.52
C ARG A 84 -10.36 11.24 7.31
N CYS A 85 -10.75 10.66 6.21
CA CYS A 85 -9.98 10.74 4.99
C CYS A 85 -10.04 12.14 4.40
N VAL A 86 -8.91 12.61 3.91
CA VAL A 86 -8.75 13.94 3.30
C VAL A 86 -8.17 13.82 1.89
N PRO A 87 -8.38 14.82 1.01
CA PRO A 87 -7.78 14.81 -0.31
C PRO A 87 -6.25 14.71 -0.28
N GLN A 88 -5.69 14.03 -1.27
CA GLN A 88 -4.25 13.82 -1.41
C GLN A 88 -3.75 14.36 -2.75
N ALA A 89 -2.54 14.94 -2.76
CA ALA A 89 -1.95 15.46 -3.98
C ALA A 89 -1.63 14.33 -4.98
N LEU A 90 -2.09 14.46 -6.22
CA LEU A 90 -1.81 13.54 -7.33
C LEU A 90 -0.30 13.29 -7.51
N ALA A 91 0.51 14.34 -7.34
CA ALA A 91 1.97 14.26 -7.47
C ALA A 91 2.59 13.17 -6.56
N THR A 92 1.98 12.83 -5.41
CA THR A 92 2.46 11.76 -4.54
C THR A 92 2.29 10.36 -5.16
N PHE A 93 1.40 10.21 -6.14
CA PHE A 93 1.19 8.97 -6.88
C PHE A 93 2.05 8.90 -8.14
N GLU A 94 2.40 10.04 -8.72
CA GLU A 94 3.21 10.15 -9.94
C GLU A 94 4.71 10.20 -9.65
N MET A 95 5.10 10.73 -8.49
CA MET A 95 6.51 10.90 -8.14
C MET A 95 7.19 9.56 -7.88
N PRO A 96 8.28 9.23 -8.60
CA PRO A 96 9.04 8.02 -8.36
C PRO A 96 9.83 8.10 -7.05
N VAL A 97 10.08 6.94 -6.44
CA VAL A 97 11.06 6.81 -5.36
C VAL A 97 12.39 6.34 -5.93
N PHE A 98 13.48 7.00 -5.58
CA PHE A 98 14.82 6.58 -5.96
C PHE A 98 15.50 5.90 -4.78
N LEU A 99 16.01 4.70 -5.03
CA LEU A 99 16.63 3.82 -4.03
C LEU A 99 18.11 3.61 -4.38
N SER A 100 18.93 3.55 -3.36
CA SER A 100 20.37 3.24 -3.52
C SER A 100 20.68 1.74 -3.44
N GLY A 101 19.70 0.91 -3.16
CA GLY A 101 19.85 -0.52 -2.93
C GLY A 101 20.17 -0.90 -1.48
N LYS A 102 20.38 0.06 -0.58
CA LYS A 102 20.67 -0.22 0.84
C LYS A 102 19.52 -0.89 1.59
N ILE A 103 18.30 -0.77 1.10
CA ILE A 103 17.13 -1.46 1.65
C ILE A 103 17.35 -2.99 1.73
N GLU A 104 18.20 -3.56 0.88
CA GLU A 104 18.53 -4.99 0.92
C GLU A 104 19.30 -5.41 2.19
N ASN A 105 19.84 -4.45 2.93
CA ASN A 105 20.43 -4.69 4.25
C ASN A 105 19.39 -4.94 5.33
N VAL A 106 18.14 -4.53 5.13
CA VAL A 106 17.02 -4.87 6.04
C VAL A 106 16.63 -6.32 5.77
N LYS A 107 17.13 -7.23 6.61
CA LYS A 107 17.03 -8.69 6.36
C LYS A 107 15.66 -9.29 6.66
N ARG A 108 14.86 -8.63 7.50
CA ARG A 108 13.52 -9.12 7.89
C ARG A 108 12.47 -8.20 7.28
N ARG A 109 11.73 -8.72 6.32
CA ARG A 109 10.66 -8.00 5.64
C ARG A 109 9.39 -8.83 5.70
N THR A 110 8.29 -8.22 6.07
CA THR A 110 6.99 -8.87 6.16
C THR A 110 5.98 -8.14 5.29
N TYR A 111 5.26 -8.88 4.49
CA TYR A 111 4.11 -8.39 3.76
C TYR A 111 2.83 -8.92 4.39
N ILE A 112 1.95 -8.02 4.84
CA ILE A 112 0.64 -8.37 5.38
C ILE A 112 -0.40 -7.99 4.34
N LEU A 113 -1.12 -8.98 3.79
CA LEU A 113 -2.18 -8.80 2.81
C LEU A 113 -3.54 -8.73 3.51
N ALA A 114 -4.34 -7.73 3.17
CA ALA A 114 -5.78 -7.67 3.46
C ALA A 114 -6.53 -8.56 2.45
N ASP A 115 -6.68 -9.85 2.78
CA ASP A 115 -7.18 -10.88 1.83
C ASP A 115 -8.71 -10.83 1.65
N GLY A 116 -9.43 -10.03 2.43
CA GLY A 116 -10.86 -9.76 2.29
C GLY A 116 -11.19 -8.63 1.30
N TRP A 117 -10.19 -7.94 0.75
CA TRP A 117 -10.39 -6.94 -0.29
C TRP A 117 -10.15 -7.53 -1.68
N ASP A 118 -11.22 -7.58 -2.51
CA ASP A 118 -11.15 -8.14 -3.86
C ASP A 118 -12.09 -7.37 -4.82
N PRO A 119 -11.60 -6.93 -5.99
CA PRO A 119 -10.23 -7.03 -6.49
C PRO A 119 -9.26 -6.07 -5.80
N SER A 120 -8.05 -6.54 -5.48
CA SER A 120 -7.02 -5.76 -4.81
C SER A 120 -5.69 -5.81 -5.59
N PRO A 121 -5.03 -4.66 -5.83
CA PRO A 121 -3.70 -4.63 -6.45
C PRO A 121 -2.63 -5.29 -5.58
N PHE A 122 -2.87 -5.39 -4.29
CA PHE A 122 -1.89 -5.85 -3.30
C PHE A 122 -1.68 -7.37 -3.30
N ARG A 123 -2.60 -8.14 -3.89
CA ARG A 123 -2.40 -9.58 -4.15
C ARG A 123 -1.19 -9.86 -5.04
N TYR A 124 -0.85 -8.93 -5.94
CA TYR A 124 0.36 -9.02 -6.75
C TYR A 124 1.62 -9.08 -5.88
N PHE A 125 1.74 -8.18 -4.91
CA PHE A 125 2.91 -8.12 -4.01
C PHE A 125 2.95 -9.32 -3.07
N ALA A 126 1.83 -9.75 -2.51
CA ALA A 126 1.78 -10.95 -1.69
C ALA A 126 2.27 -12.18 -2.47
N ARG A 127 1.87 -12.34 -3.74
CA ARG A 127 2.39 -13.42 -4.60
C ARG A 127 3.88 -13.27 -4.89
N LYS A 128 4.33 -12.03 -5.21
CA LYS A 128 5.75 -11.72 -5.50
C LYS A 128 6.67 -12.12 -4.34
N TYR A 129 6.21 -11.93 -3.11
CA TYR A 129 7.05 -12.15 -1.92
C TYR A 129 6.84 -13.49 -1.22
N THR A 130 5.82 -14.27 -1.58
CA THR A 130 5.63 -15.62 -1.04
C THR A 130 6.81 -16.51 -1.44
N GLY A 131 7.53 -17.00 -0.44
CA GLY A 131 8.74 -17.83 -0.64
C GLY A 131 9.99 -17.07 -1.07
N ALA A 132 9.94 -15.73 -1.18
CA ALA A 132 11.10 -14.93 -1.51
C ALA A 132 12.07 -14.83 -0.30
N PRO A 133 13.39 -14.92 -0.51
CA PRO A 133 14.37 -14.83 0.57
C PRO A 133 14.24 -13.54 1.39
N GLY A 134 14.21 -13.65 2.70
CA GLY A 134 14.10 -12.50 3.62
C GLY A 134 12.70 -11.87 3.71
N TRP A 135 11.69 -12.54 3.16
CA TRP A 135 10.30 -12.12 3.23
C TRP A 135 9.41 -13.15 3.92
N ASP A 136 8.54 -12.66 4.79
CA ASP A 136 7.39 -13.38 5.32
C ASP A 136 6.11 -12.79 4.74
N VAL A 137 5.11 -13.63 4.46
CA VAL A 137 3.79 -13.18 3.98
C VAL A 137 2.72 -13.67 4.94
N ILE A 138 1.93 -12.72 5.47
CA ILE A 138 0.79 -12.98 6.36
C ILE A 138 -0.47 -12.52 5.64
N LYS A 139 -1.57 -13.25 5.79
CA LYS A 139 -2.89 -12.88 5.26
C LYS A 139 -3.86 -12.68 6.39
N LEU A 140 -4.60 -11.57 6.34
CA LEU A 140 -5.68 -11.28 7.29
C LEU A 140 -6.99 -11.11 6.50
N PRO A 141 -8.11 -11.72 6.95
CA PRO A 141 -9.38 -11.70 6.23
C PRO A 141 -10.14 -10.38 6.47
N SER A 142 -9.50 -9.26 6.12
CA SER A 142 -9.97 -7.89 6.32
C SER A 142 -10.07 -7.14 4.99
N GLY A 143 -10.86 -6.07 4.95
CA GLY A 143 -10.71 -4.99 3.97
C GLY A 143 -9.36 -4.28 4.12
N HIS A 144 -9.13 -3.26 3.27
CA HIS A 144 -7.84 -2.56 3.20
C HIS A 144 -7.38 -1.98 4.54
N ASP A 145 -8.30 -1.41 5.31
CA ASP A 145 -8.00 -0.77 6.59
C ASP A 145 -7.97 -1.78 7.76
N VAL A 146 -7.05 -2.73 7.68
CA VAL A 146 -6.87 -3.81 8.68
C VAL A 146 -6.75 -3.25 10.09
N MET A 147 -6.08 -2.10 10.26
CA MET A 147 -5.89 -1.44 11.56
C MET A 147 -7.22 -0.94 12.18
N VAL A 148 -8.25 -0.81 11.37
CA VAL A 148 -9.59 -0.38 11.80
C VAL A 148 -10.49 -1.57 12.07
N ASP A 149 -10.46 -2.57 11.19
CA ASP A 149 -11.39 -3.71 11.23
C ASP A 149 -10.89 -4.90 12.05
N MET A 150 -9.57 -5.09 12.14
CA MET A 150 -8.91 -6.21 12.84
C MET A 150 -7.68 -5.76 13.64
N PRO A 151 -7.81 -4.78 14.57
CA PRO A 151 -6.68 -4.20 15.30
C PRO A 151 -5.92 -5.22 16.15
N ASP A 152 -6.61 -6.16 16.79
CA ASP A 152 -6.00 -7.15 17.69
C ASP A 152 -5.19 -8.18 16.90
N GLU A 153 -5.72 -8.67 15.78
CA GLU A 153 -5.05 -9.60 14.90
C GLU A 153 -3.83 -8.94 14.23
N LEU A 154 -3.97 -7.66 13.84
CA LEU A 154 -2.84 -6.91 13.32
C LEU A 154 -1.76 -6.74 14.38
N ALA A 155 -2.11 -6.37 15.62
CA ALA A 155 -1.16 -6.26 16.72
C ALA A 155 -0.45 -7.58 17.00
N ALA A 156 -1.19 -8.70 17.00
CA ALA A 156 -0.61 -10.03 17.17
C ALA A 156 0.34 -10.42 16.01
N ALA A 157 0.02 -10.02 14.78
CA ALA A 157 0.89 -10.23 13.63
C ALA A 157 2.18 -9.40 13.73
N LEU A 158 2.08 -8.12 14.12
CA LEU A 158 3.23 -7.22 14.30
C LEU A 158 4.15 -7.67 15.44
N ALA A 159 3.60 -8.20 16.52
CA ALA A 159 4.40 -8.72 17.64
C ALA A 159 5.30 -9.91 17.25
N LYS A 160 4.96 -10.65 16.20
CA LYS A 160 5.78 -11.77 15.69
C LYS A 160 6.94 -11.30 14.79
N VAL A 161 6.92 -10.06 14.33
CA VAL A 161 7.94 -9.50 13.42
C VAL A 161 9.10 -8.86 14.19
N SER A 162 8.92 -8.53 15.46
CA SER A 162 9.91 -7.86 16.33
C SER A 162 11.10 -8.74 16.71
#